data_c50ddf27ddd03f7f710b23e125560338
#
_entry.id   c50ddf27ddd03f7f710b23e125560338
#
_cell.length_a   1.000
_cell.length_b   1.000
_cell.length_c   1.000
_cell.angle_alpha   90.00
_cell.angle_beta   90.00
_cell.angle_gamma   90.00
#
_symmetry.space_group_name_H-M   'P 1'
#
loop_
_entity.id
_entity.type
_entity.pdbx_description
1 polymer ?
#
loop_
_entity_poly.entity_id
_entity_poly.type
_entity_poly.pdbx_seq_one_letter_code
_entity_poly.pdbx_strand_id
1 'polypeptide(L)'
;MTPQAGLLLSSIAFVGLHFLFSHPLRAVSVRKLGERGFQALYSVQSLLTFGLMIYFYRAIGREPPVFTVDSWVWAVAALVMWIGSILFVGSFLGNPALPGARLERGAAPGGVFAITRHPMMWGFASWAAVHLAVIGTAKAMVFDGAILFLAIAGSAGQDAKKAKLMGERFHEWAAQTAFVPFARGVAWPGMVAFAGGTLLFLVATWLHPMPVGVWTWIG
;
A
#
# COMPACT_ATOMS: atom_id res chain seq x y z
N MET A 1 -16.79 4.37 24.62
CA MET A 1 -15.91 4.94 23.58
C MET A 1 -16.75 5.19 22.33
N THR A 2 -16.70 6.37 21.74
CA THR A 2 -17.43 6.65 20.50
C THR A 2 -16.78 5.90 19.33
N PRO A 3 -17.55 5.54 18.27
CA PRO A 3 -16.96 4.91 17.08
C PRO A 3 -15.85 5.74 16.42
N GLN A 4 -15.94 7.08 16.44
CA GLN A 4 -14.92 7.98 15.92
C GLN A 4 -13.61 7.88 16.71
N ALA A 5 -13.69 7.91 18.05
CA ALA A 5 -12.53 7.70 18.90
C ALA A 5 -11.93 6.29 18.71
N GLY A 6 -12.79 5.28 18.53
CA GLY A 6 -12.37 3.91 18.21
C GLY A 6 -11.60 3.83 16.89
N LEU A 7 -12.10 4.49 15.84
CA LEU A 7 -11.41 4.55 14.55
C LEU A 7 -10.04 5.23 14.66
N LEU A 8 -9.97 6.39 15.33
CA LEU A 8 -8.72 7.10 15.52
C LEU A 8 -7.70 6.26 16.30
N LEU A 9 -8.10 5.67 17.42
CA LEU A 9 -7.20 4.86 18.25
C LEU A 9 -6.74 3.58 17.54
N SER A 10 -7.63 2.90 16.81
CA SER A 10 -7.25 1.72 16.02
C SER A 10 -6.33 2.08 14.85
N SER A 11 -6.50 3.25 14.22
CA SER A 11 -5.61 3.76 13.17
C SER A 11 -4.21 4.10 13.73
N ILE A 12 -4.15 4.75 14.90
CA ILE A 12 -2.89 5.02 15.60
C ILE A 12 -2.20 3.71 15.98
N ALA A 13 -2.96 2.73 16.51
CA ALA A 13 -2.43 1.42 16.87
C ALA A 13 -1.93 0.67 15.63
N PHE A 14 -2.68 0.69 14.53
CA PHE A 14 -2.28 0.07 13.26
C PHE A 14 -0.94 0.60 12.77
N VAL A 15 -0.81 1.91 12.65
CA VAL A 15 0.44 2.56 12.21
C VAL A 15 1.56 2.36 13.23
N GLY A 16 1.29 2.63 14.50
CA GLY A 16 2.28 2.58 15.58
C GLY A 16 2.88 1.19 15.76
N LEU A 17 2.04 0.15 15.78
CA LEU A 17 2.51 -1.23 15.91
C LEU A 17 3.28 -1.71 14.68
N HIS A 18 2.91 -1.26 13.47
CA HIS A 18 3.71 -1.54 12.28
C HIS A 18 5.13 -1.00 12.42
N PHE A 19 5.30 0.25 12.86
CA PHE A 19 6.62 0.83 13.07
C PHE A 19 7.34 0.18 14.27
N LEU A 20 6.65 -0.05 15.37
CA LEU A 20 7.21 -0.62 16.58
C LEU A 20 7.81 -2.01 16.32
N PHE A 21 7.05 -2.89 15.68
CA PHE A 21 7.51 -4.25 15.38
C PHE A 21 8.47 -4.32 14.19
N SER A 22 8.36 -3.43 13.20
CA SER A 22 9.29 -3.46 12.06
C SER A 22 10.65 -2.82 12.34
N HIS A 23 10.80 -2.03 13.41
CA HIS A 23 12.04 -1.32 13.75
C HIS A 23 12.56 -1.70 15.15
N PRO A 24 12.18 -1.04 16.28
CA PRO A 24 12.86 -1.27 17.54
C PRO A 24 12.65 -2.69 18.11
N LEU A 25 11.46 -3.23 17.99
CA LEU A 25 11.15 -4.54 18.57
C LEU A 25 11.48 -5.72 17.66
N ARG A 26 11.80 -5.51 16.38
CA ARG A 26 12.04 -6.58 15.42
C ARG A 26 13.15 -7.54 15.90
N ALA A 27 14.31 -7.00 16.26
CA ALA A 27 15.46 -7.81 16.66
C ALA A 27 15.18 -8.66 17.92
N VAL A 28 14.48 -8.08 18.90
CA VAL A 28 14.09 -8.78 20.12
C VAL A 28 13.05 -9.87 19.83
N SER A 29 12.06 -9.55 19.00
CA SER A 29 10.99 -10.48 18.65
C SER A 29 11.51 -11.66 17.82
N VAL A 30 12.37 -11.40 16.83
CA VAL A 30 13.01 -12.46 16.03
C VAL A 30 13.91 -13.35 16.89
N ARG A 31 14.66 -12.78 17.84
CA ARG A 31 15.50 -13.56 18.75
C ARG A 31 14.67 -14.49 19.65
N LYS A 32 13.49 -14.06 20.10
CA LYS A 32 12.61 -14.84 20.99
C LYS A 32 11.74 -15.86 20.27
N LEU A 33 11.21 -15.51 19.10
CA LEU A 33 10.17 -16.26 18.39
C LEU A 33 10.69 -16.94 17.12
N GLY A 34 11.92 -16.64 16.71
CA GLY A 34 12.41 -16.97 15.37
C GLY A 34 11.74 -16.10 14.28
N GLU A 35 12.24 -16.18 13.05
CA GLU A 35 11.72 -15.37 11.93
C GLU A 35 10.26 -15.70 11.61
N ARG A 36 9.88 -16.99 11.59
CA ARG A 36 8.49 -17.41 11.33
C ARG A 36 7.52 -16.97 12.43
N GLY A 37 7.91 -17.09 13.71
CA GLY A 37 7.11 -16.65 14.84
C GLY A 37 6.92 -15.13 14.85
N PHE A 38 7.97 -14.38 14.51
CA PHE A 38 7.87 -12.93 14.31
C PHE A 38 6.91 -12.57 13.17
N GLN A 39 7.00 -13.24 12.01
CA GLN A 39 6.10 -12.99 10.89
C GLN A 39 4.64 -13.26 11.26
N ALA A 40 4.38 -14.36 11.99
CA ALA A 40 3.03 -14.67 12.47
C ALA A 40 2.52 -13.58 13.43
N LEU A 41 3.31 -13.18 14.43
CA LEU A 41 2.96 -12.10 15.37
C LEU A 41 2.67 -10.79 14.61
N TYR A 42 3.54 -10.42 13.68
CA TYR A 42 3.39 -9.22 12.88
C TYR A 42 2.11 -9.25 12.04
N SER A 43 1.80 -10.38 11.39
CA SER A 43 0.58 -10.55 10.59
C SER A 43 -0.68 -10.50 11.45
N VAL A 44 -0.69 -11.20 12.59
CA VAL A 44 -1.84 -11.23 13.49
C VAL A 44 -2.16 -9.84 14.05
N GLN A 45 -1.15 -9.12 14.55
CA GLN A 45 -1.37 -7.77 15.07
C GLN A 45 -1.86 -6.80 13.96
N SER A 46 -1.32 -6.94 12.73
CA SER A 46 -1.73 -6.12 11.60
C SER A 46 -3.19 -6.38 11.21
N LEU A 47 -3.59 -7.64 11.12
CA LEU A 47 -4.96 -8.04 10.82
C LEU A 47 -5.95 -7.62 11.91
N LEU A 48 -5.58 -7.75 13.19
CA LEU A 48 -6.41 -7.33 14.30
C LEU A 48 -6.64 -5.82 14.30
N THR A 49 -5.58 -5.03 14.18
CA THR A 49 -5.70 -3.57 14.20
C THR A 49 -6.42 -3.05 12.96
N PHE A 50 -6.17 -3.64 11.79
CA PHE A 50 -6.90 -3.31 10.57
C PHE A 50 -8.37 -3.70 10.65
N GLY A 51 -8.67 -4.89 11.20
CA GLY A 51 -10.04 -5.33 11.46
C GLY A 51 -10.80 -4.39 12.41
N LEU A 52 -10.14 -3.88 13.45
CA LEU A 52 -10.71 -2.86 14.34
C LEU A 52 -10.96 -1.54 13.60
N MET A 53 -10.06 -1.10 12.72
CA MET A 53 -10.29 0.08 11.88
C MET A 53 -11.55 -0.10 11.02
N ILE A 54 -11.69 -1.24 10.35
CA ILE A 54 -12.89 -1.55 9.54
C ILE A 54 -14.15 -1.58 10.41
N TYR A 55 -14.09 -2.22 11.56
CA TYR A 55 -15.22 -2.30 12.50
C TYR A 55 -15.72 -0.91 12.91
N PHE A 56 -14.83 -0.05 13.38
CA PHE A 56 -15.20 1.30 13.79
C PHE A 56 -15.60 2.19 12.61
N TYR A 57 -14.93 2.07 11.46
CA TYR A 57 -15.33 2.77 10.24
C TYR A 57 -16.78 2.47 9.86
N ARG A 58 -17.18 1.19 9.93
CA ARG A 58 -18.57 0.76 9.67
C ARG A 58 -19.53 1.19 10.76
N ALA A 59 -19.11 1.17 12.03
CA ALA A 59 -19.92 1.57 13.18
C ALA A 59 -20.28 3.07 13.19
N ILE A 60 -19.47 3.93 12.56
CA ILE A 60 -19.80 5.35 12.36
C ILE A 60 -21.03 5.52 11.46
N GLY A 61 -21.28 4.57 10.55
CA GLY A 61 -22.39 4.66 9.62
C GLY A 61 -22.16 5.67 8.48
N ARG A 62 -23.25 6.23 7.96
CA ARG A 62 -23.18 7.23 6.87
C ARG A 62 -22.85 8.60 7.43
N GLU A 63 -21.87 9.27 6.82
CA GLU A 63 -21.52 10.66 7.10
C GLU A 63 -21.72 11.49 5.83
N PRO A 64 -22.16 12.75 5.96
CA PRO A 64 -22.13 13.66 4.82
C PRO A 64 -20.67 13.95 4.43
N PRO A 65 -20.40 14.11 3.12
CA PRO A 65 -19.06 14.50 2.69
C PRO A 65 -18.77 15.96 3.13
N VAL A 66 -17.53 16.20 3.55
CA VAL A 66 -17.00 17.53 3.88
C VAL A 66 -16.77 18.35 2.60
N PHE A 67 -16.50 17.65 1.51
CA PHE A 67 -16.35 18.21 0.16
C PHE A 67 -16.84 17.20 -0.88
N THR A 68 -17.15 17.71 -2.08
CA THR A 68 -17.44 16.90 -3.26
C THR A 68 -16.48 17.27 -4.37
N VAL A 69 -16.30 16.37 -5.33
CA VAL A 69 -15.35 16.56 -6.43
C VAL A 69 -16.06 16.42 -7.79
N ASP A 70 -15.52 17.09 -8.80
CA ASP A 70 -16.01 17.04 -10.16
C ASP A 70 -15.71 15.69 -10.84
N SER A 71 -16.42 15.39 -11.92
CA SER A 71 -16.29 14.14 -12.67
C SER A 71 -14.88 13.88 -13.22
N TRP A 72 -14.13 14.92 -13.57
CA TRP A 72 -12.76 14.76 -14.06
C TRP A 72 -11.82 14.19 -12.97
N VAL A 73 -12.06 14.51 -11.67
CA VAL A 73 -11.28 13.96 -10.55
C VAL A 73 -11.50 12.45 -10.47
N TRP A 74 -12.73 11.98 -10.69
CA TRP A 74 -13.03 10.55 -10.75
C TRP A 74 -12.33 9.85 -11.91
N ALA A 75 -12.22 10.50 -13.08
CA ALA A 75 -11.48 9.95 -14.22
C ALA A 75 -9.99 9.80 -13.91
N VAL A 76 -9.38 10.82 -13.29
CA VAL A 76 -7.98 10.74 -12.82
C VAL A 76 -7.82 9.66 -11.74
N ALA A 77 -8.75 9.59 -10.79
CA ALA A 77 -8.78 8.58 -9.75
C ALA A 77 -8.82 7.16 -10.33
N ALA A 78 -9.67 6.92 -11.34
CA ALA A 78 -9.73 5.63 -12.02
C ALA A 78 -8.39 5.25 -12.70
N LEU A 79 -7.74 6.21 -13.36
CA LEU A 79 -6.42 6.00 -13.96
C LEU A 79 -5.35 5.66 -12.90
N VAL A 80 -5.30 6.41 -11.80
CA VAL A 80 -4.37 6.17 -10.69
C VAL A 80 -4.62 4.81 -10.06
N MET A 81 -5.89 4.42 -9.87
CA MET A 81 -6.25 3.10 -9.33
C MET A 81 -5.87 1.97 -10.27
N TRP A 82 -6.04 2.14 -11.58
CA TRP A 82 -5.61 1.15 -12.55
C TRP A 82 -4.09 0.91 -12.48
N ILE A 83 -3.30 1.99 -12.49
CA ILE A 83 -1.84 1.92 -12.35
C ILE A 83 -1.47 1.30 -10.98
N GLY A 84 -2.12 1.74 -9.90
CA GLY A 84 -1.93 1.18 -8.55
C GLY A 84 -2.19 -0.32 -8.47
N SER A 85 -3.23 -0.80 -9.17
CA SER A 85 -3.56 -2.23 -9.26
C SER A 85 -2.49 -3.02 -10.00
N ILE A 86 -1.92 -2.47 -11.09
CA ILE A 86 -0.80 -3.09 -11.83
C ILE A 86 0.45 -3.18 -10.94
N LEU A 87 0.79 -2.10 -10.23
CA LEU A 87 1.91 -2.09 -9.29
C LEU A 87 1.71 -3.11 -8.16
N PHE A 88 0.50 -3.18 -7.61
CA PHE A 88 0.16 -4.11 -6.53
C PHE A 88 0.30 -5.57 -7.00
N VAL A 89 -0.34 -5.96 -8.08
CA VAL A 89 -0.26 -7.34 -8.60
C VAL A 89 1.17 -7.68 -9.01
N GLY A 90 1.85 -6.78 -9.71
CA GLY A 90 3.23 -6.98 -10.14
C GLY A 90 4.21 -7.15 -8.98
N SER A 91 3.89 -6.60 -7.80
CA SER A 91 4.73 -6.70 -6.61
C SER A 91 4.92 -8.14 -6.09
N PHE A 92 4.03 -9.06 -6.44
CA PHE A 92 4.15 -10.47 -6.08
C PHE A 92 5.08 -11.25 -7.01
N LEU A 93 5.49 -10.65 -8.12
CA LEU A 93 6.36 -11.28 -9.13
C LEU A 93 7.82 -10.93 -8.86
N GLY A 94 8.51 -11.79 -8.10
CA GLY A 94 9.93 -11.61 -7.81
C GLY A 94 10.25 -10.44 -6.86
N ASN A 95 9.39 -10.14 -5.91
CA ASN A 95 9.57 -9.02 -4.97
C ASN A 95 10.71 -9.28 -3.99
N PRO A 96 11.82 -8.49 -4.04
CA PRO A 96 12.95 -8.67 -3.14
C PRO A 96 12.65 -8.28 -1.69
N ALA A 97 11.49 -7.65 -1.42
CA ALA A 97 11.04 -7.31 -0.07
C ALA A 97 10.27 -8.44 0.62
N LEU A 98 9.86 -9.47 -0.11
CA LEU A 98 9.15 -10.61 0.48
C LEU A 98 10.08 -11.47 1.35
N PRO A 99 9.54 -12.11 2.40
CA PRO A 99 10.30 -13.05 3.20
C PRO A 99 10.90 -14.18 2.35
N GLY A 100 12.19 -14.42 2.50
CA GLY A 100 12.91 -15.45 1.74
C GLY A 100 13.40 -15.02 0.36
N ALA A 101 12.98 -13.84 -0.14
CA ALA A 101 13.54 -13.29 -1.38
C ALA A 101 14.99 -12.86 -1.17
N ARG A 102 15.83 -13.10 -2.17
CA ARG A 102 17.24 -12.66 -2.17
C ARG A 102 17.44 -11.63 -3.28
N LEU A 103 17.97 -10.48 -2.89
CA LEU A 103 18.45 -9.51 -3.85
C LEU A 103 19.81 -9.97 -4.34
N GLU A 104 19.88 -10.41 -5.60
CA GLU A 104 21.13 -10.81 -6.23
C GLU A 104 21.97 -9.58 -6.59
N ARG A 105 23.29 -9.73 -6.45
CA ARG A 105 24.23 -8.65 -6.80
C ARG A 105 24.18 -8.42 -8.32
N GLY A 106 24.02 -7.16 -8.72
CA GLY A 106 23.95 -6.79 -10.14
C GLY A 106 22.65 -7.14 -10.86
N ALA A 107 21.62 -7.62 -10.13
CA ALA A 107 20.32 -7.87 -10.74
C ALA A 107 19.70 -6.58 -11.26
N ALA A 108 19.40 -6.53 -12.56
CA ALA A 108 18.71 -5.40 -13.16
C ALA A 108 17.23 -5.40 -12.73
N PRO A 109 16.66 -4.24 -12.36
CA PRO A 109 15.24 -4.15 -12.04
C PRO A 109 14.39 -4.39 -13.30
N GLY A 110 13.44 -5.33 -13.20
CA GLY A 110 12.50 -5.66 -14.27
C GLY A 110 11.05 -5.50 -13.85
N GLY A 111 10.14 -5.43 -14.81
CA GLY A 111 8.72 -5.33 -14.56
C GLY A 111 8.37 -4.08 -13.72
N VAL A 112 7.50 -4.25 -12.73
CA VAL A 112 7.11 -3.13 -11.84
C VAL A 112 8.25 -2.56 -10.99
N PHE A 113 9.35 -3.34 -10.78
CA PHE A 113 10.50 -2.87 -10.02
C PHE A 113 11.38 -1.90 -10.83
N ALA A 114 11.26 -1.88 -12.14
CA ALA A 114 11.83 -0.82 -12.98
C ALA A 114 11.06 0.51 -12.86
N ILE A 115 9.79 0.45 -12.45
CA ILE A 115 8.94 1.63 -12.21
C ILE A 115 9.19 2.21 -10.83
N THR A 116 9.20 1.36 -9.80
CA THR A 116 9.47 1.73 -8.39
C THR A 116 9.97 0.52 -7.60
N ARG A 117 10.87 0.74 -6.61
CA ARG A 117 11.31 -0.34 -5.71
C ARG A 117 10.29 -0.73 -4.63
N HIS A 118 9.18 0.03 -4.53
CA HIS A 118 8.09 -0.21 -3.56
C HIS A 118 6.72 -0.40 -4.23
N PRO A 119 6.58 -1.29 -5.25
CA PRO A 119 5.35 -1.35 -6.04
C PRO A 119 4.10 -1.69 -5.19
N MET A 120 4.21 -2.60 -4.21
CA MET A 120 3.11 -2.93 -3.29
C MET A 120 2.67 -1.72 -2.47
N MET A 121 3.63 -1.00 -1.90
CA MET A 121 3.33 0.15 -1.05
C MET A 121 2.72 1.30 -1.86
N TRP A 122 3.17 1.50 -3.10
CA TRP A 122 2.57 2.47 -4.01
C TRP A 122 1.18 2.04 -4.51
N GLY A 123 0.92 0.73 -4.61
CA GLY A 123 -0.45 0.23 -4.81
C GLY A 123 -1.38 0.65 -3.68
N PHE A 124 -0.98 0.43 -2.41
CA PHE A 124 -1.74 0.89 -1.24
C PHE A 124 -1.81 2.42 -1.13
N ALA A 125 -0.71 3.12 -1.41
CA ALA A 125 -0.69 4.59 -1.38
C ALA A 125 -1.63 5.19 -2.44
N SER A 126 -1.67 4.64 -3.65
CA SER A 126 -2.59 5.04 -4.71
C SER A 126 -4.03 4.80 -4.30
N TRP A 127 -4.33 3.63 -3.72
CA TRP A 127 -5.66 3.32 -3.21
C TRP A 127 -6.10 4.33 -2.14
N ALA A 128 -5.29 4.55 -1.14
CA ALA A 128 -5.61 5.46 -0.05
C ALA A 128 -5.72 6.92 -0.51
N ALA A 129 -4.80 7.38 -1.36
CA ALA A 129 -4.82 8.74 -1.88
C ALA A 129 -6.08 9.02 -2.74
N VAL A 130 -6.47 8.06 -3.58
CA VAL A 130 -7.70 8.16 -4.39
C VAL A 130 -8.93 8.22 -3.48
N HIS A 131 -9.05 7.33 -2.49
CA HIS A 131 -10.20 7.34 -1.57
C HIS A 131 -10.26 8.63 -0.74
N LEU A 132 -9.12 9.14 -0.27
CA LEU A 132 -9.04 10.46 0.36
C LEU A 132 -9.56 11.58 -0.55
N ALA A 133 -9.20 11.53 -1.83
CA ALA A 133 -9.57 12.57 -2.78
C ALA A 133 -11.05 12.54 -3.16
N VAL A 134 -11.69 11.36 -3.22
CA VAL A 134 -13.06 11.25 -3.80
C VAL A 134 -14.17 11.00 -2.78
N ILE A 135 -13.88 10.41 -1.60
CA ILE A 135 -14.92 10.09 -0.60
C ILE A 135 -15.30 11.32 0.23
N GLY A 136 -14.32 12.14 0.61
CA GLY A 136 -14.52 13.42 1.29
C GLY A 136 -15.18 13.36 2.67
N THR A 137 -15.20 12.20 3.37
CA THR A 137 -15.78 12.08 4.73
C THR A 137 -14.71 12.10 5.81
N ALA A 138 -15.06 12.55 7.02
CA ALA A 138 -14.11 12.61 8.13
C ALA A 138 -13.55 11.22 8.49
N LYS A 139 -14.39 10.19 8.48
CA LYS A 139 -13.93 8.82 8.75
C LYS A 139 -12.97 8.29 7.67
N ALA A 140 -13.20 8.62 6.39
CA ALA A 140 -12.29 8.27 5.31
C ALA A 140 -10.94 8.98 5.47
N MET A 141 -10.92 10.24 5.87
CA MET A 141 -9.68 10.97 6.14
C MET A 141 -8.82 10.27 7.22
N VAL A 142 -9.43 9.76 8.27
CA VAL A 142 -8.71 9.03 9.33
C VAL A 142 -8.24 7.66 8.83
N PHE A 143 -9.12 6.90 8.20
CA PHE A 143 -8.85 5.52 7.76
C PHE A 143 -7.81 5.50 6.63
N ASP A 144 -8.09 6.21 5.54
CA ASP A 144 -7.24 6.21 4.35
C ASP A 144 -5.95 6.99 4.59
N GLY A 145 -6.01 8.06 5.42
CA GLY A 145 -4.83 8.80 5.87
C GLY A 145 -3.83 7.94 6.63
N ALA A 146 -4.30 7.06 7.50
CA ALA A 146 -3.45 6.11 8.23
C ALA A 146 -2.76 5.12 7.28
N ILE A 147 -3.50 4.59 6.28
CA ILE A 147 -2.96 3.67 5.27
C ILE A 147 -1.94 4.41 4.38
N LEU A 148 -2.27 5.60 3.90
CA LEU A 148 -1.37 6.40 3.07
C LEU A 148 -0.06 6.72 3.81
N PHE A 149 -0.18 7.18 5.06
CA PHE A 149 0.98 7.48 5.90
C PHE A 149 1.85 6.22 6.09
N LEU A 150 1.24 5.10 6.46
CA LEU A 150 1.99 3.84 6.64
C LEU A 150 2.66 3.38 5.35
N ALA A 151 1.99 3.50 4.20
CA ALA A 151 2.54 3.11 2.92
C ALA A 151 3.79 3.94 2.56
N ILE A 152 3.73 5.25 2.68
CA ILE A 152 4.86 6.13 2.31
C ILE A 152 5.97 6.09 3.36
N ALA A 153 5.66 6.33 4.62
CA ALA A 153 6.65 6.34 5.70
C ALA A 153 7.22 4.95 5.97
N GLY A 154 6.40 3.89 5.81
CA GLY A 154 6.85 2.51 5.89
C GLY A 154 7.84 2.14 4.77
N SER A 155 7.64 2.65 3.55
CA SER A 155 8.58 2.48 2.43
C SER A 155 9.94 3.11 2.75
N ALA A 156 9.94 4.34 3.26
CA ALA A 156 11.16 5.03 3.67
C ALA A 156 11.88 4.30 4.82
N GLY A 157 11.11 3.81 5.80
CA GLY A 157 11.62 2.98 6.89
C GLY A 157 12.21 1.64 6.40
N GLN A 158 11.61 1.03 5.38
CA GLN A 158 12.16 -0.18 4.75
C GLN A 158 13.50 0.10 4.05
N ASP A 159 13.62 1.22 3.34
CA ASP A 159 14.87 1.61 2.70
C ASP A 159 15.99 1.82 3.75
N ALA A 160 15.71 2.58 4.80
CA ALA A 160 16.66 2.80 5.88
C ALA A 160 17.08 1.49 6.57
N LYS A 161 16.16 0.56 6.78
CA LYS A 161 16.44 -0.76 7.34
C LYS A 161 17.28 -1.61 6.40
N LYS A 162 16.92 -1.67 5.12
CA LYS A 162 17.67 -2.46 4.12
C LYS A 162 19.07 -1.92 3.89
N ALA A 163 19.25 -0.60 3.87
CA ALA A 163 20.56 0.02 3.81
C ALA A 163 21.48 -0.46 4.96
N LYS A 164 20.95 -0.53 6.17
CA LYS A 164 21.70 -1.03 7.34
C LYS A 164 21.99 -2.55 7.29
N LEU A 165 21.04 -3.35 6.80
CA LEU A 165 21.15 -4.80 6.82
C LEU A 165 21.90 -5.37 5.62
N MET A 166 21.80 -4.75 4.45
CA MET A 166 22.30 -5.25 3.18
C MET A 166 23.51 -4.47 2.67
N GLY A 167 23.75 -3.26 3.22
CA GLY A 167 24.88 -2.41 2.85
C GLY A 167 24.91 -2.11 1.34
N GLU A 168 26.07 -2.35 0.72
CA GLU A 168 26.34 -2.01 -0.68
C GLU A 168 25.34 -2.63 -1.65
N ARG A 169 24.88 -3.86 -1.41
CA ARG A 169 23.86 -4.52 -2.27
C ARG A 169 22.57 -3.72 -2.38
N PHE A 170 22.15 -3.14 -1.27
CA PHE A 170 20.96 -2.29 -1.28
C PHE A 170 21.22 -0.95 -1.96
N HIS A 171 22.40 -0.37 -1.78
CA HIS A 171 22.79 0.88 -2.45
C HIS A 171 22.85 0.70 -3.97
N GLU A 172 23.45 -0.38 -4.47
CA GLU A 172 23.44 -0.75 -5.89
C GLU A 172 22.01 -0.87 -6.44
N TRP A 173 21.12 -1.56 -5.71
CA TRP A 173 19.72 -1.68 -6.07
C TRP A 173 18.98 -0.34 -6.06
N ALA A 174 19.12 0.45 -5.00
CA ALA A 174 18.49 1.75 -4.88
C ALA A 174 18.98 2.74 -5.95
N ALA A 175 20.25 2.63 -6.37
CA ALA A 175 20.82 3.43 -7.46
C ALA A 175 20.17 3.11 -8.83
N GLN A 176 19.65 1.91 -9.03
CA GLN A 176 19.00 1.48 -10.28
C GLN A 176 17.48 1.65 -10.26
N THR A 177 16.86 1.86 -9.10
CA THR A 177 15.41 1.90 -8.92
C THR A 177 14.93 3.25 -8.39
N ALA A 178 13.66 3.59 -8.66
CA ALA A 178 13.05 4.80 -8.11
C ALA A 178 12.31 4.51 -6.80
N PHE A 179 12.31 5.46 -5.87
CA PHE A 179 11.38 5.45 -4.74
C PHE A 179 9.97 5.81 -5.22
N VAL A 180 9.84 6.97 -5.86
CA VAL A 180 8.57 7.44 -6.44
C VAL A 180 8.38 6.77 -7.81
N PRO A 181 7.19 6.22 -8.11
CA PRO A 181 6.92 5.62 -9.41
C PRO A 181 7.25 6.58 -10.57
N PHE A 182 7.81 6.02 -11.62
CA PHE A 182 8.17 6.73 -12.85
C PHE A 182 9.24 7.82 -12.73
N ALA A 183 9.84 8.04 -11.54
CA ALA A 183 10.90 9.07 -11.39
C ALA A 183 12.17 8.78 -12.20
N ARG A 184 12.34 7.55 -12.71
CA ARG A 184 13.41 7.15 -13.65
C ARG A 184 12.91 6.88 -15.07
N GLY A 185 11.69 7.30 -15.39
CA GLY A 185 11.04 7.08 -16.68
C GLY A 185 9.98 5.97 -16.65
N VAL A 186 9.38 5.75 -17.80
CA VAL A 186 8.33 4.73 -17.98
C VAL A 186 8.98 3.41 -18.34
N ALA A 187 8.55 2.34 -17.68
CA ALA A 187 8.98 0.99 -17.97
C ALA A 187 7.76 0.07 -18.13
N TRP A 188 7.92 -1.00 -18.92
CA TRP A 188 6.87 -1.99 -19.08
C TRP A 188 6.75 -2.84 -17.80
N PRO A 189 5.54 -2.93 -17.18
CA PRO A 189 5.36 -3.66 -15.91
C PRO A 189 5.44 -5.18 -16.04
N GLY A 190 5.47 -5.70 -17.24
CA GLY A 190 5.35 -7.11 -17.56
C GLY A 190 3.90 -7.54 -17.81
N MET A 191 3.71 -8.53 -18.69
CA MET A 191 2.38 -8.97 -19.14
C MET A 191 1.49 -9.46 -17.98
N VAL A 192 2.04 -10.24 -17.06
CA VAL A 192 1.29 -10.80 -15.92
C VAL A 192 0.85 -9.69 -14.98
N ALA A 193 1.71 -8.72 -14.67
CA ALA A 193 1.37 -7.58 -13.84
C ALA A 193 0.31 -6.70 -14.51
N PHE A 194 0.47 -6.44 -15.81
CA PHE A 194 -0.47 -5.64 -16.60
C PHE A 194 -1.86 -6.29 -16.66
N ALA A 195 -1.94 -7.54 -17.12
CA ALA A 195 -3.20 -8.26 -17.28
C ALA A 195 -3.87 -8.51 -15.92
N GLY A 196 -3.12 -9.01 -14.93
CA GLY A 196 -3.65 -9.28 -13.59
C GLY A 196 -4.07 -8.01 -12.85
N GLY A 197 -3.30 -6.93 -12.95
CA GLY A 197 -3.65 -5.64 -12.35
C GLY A 197 -4.86 -5.00 -13.04
N THR A 198 -4.98 -5.11 -14.35
CA THR A 198 -6.16 -4.67 -15.09
C THR A 198 -7.40 -5.47 -14.69
N LEU A 199 -7.28 -6.80 -14.58
CA LEU A 199 -8.39 -7.64 -14.12
C LEU A 199 -8.81 -7.26 -12.69
N LEU A 200 -7.85 -7.08 -11.78
CA LEU A 200 -8.14 -6.64 -10.41
C LEU A 200 -8.90 -5.31 -10.41
N PHE A 201 -8.44 -4.33 -11.19
CA PHE A 201 -9.10 -3.03 -11.33
C PHE A 201 -10.53 -3.16 -11.86
N LEU A 202 -10.74 -3.93 -12.91
CA LEU A 202 -12.06 -4.13 -13.50
C LEU A 202 -13.02 -4.83 -12.53
N VAL A 203 -12.58 -5.89 -11.84
CA VAL A 203 -13.40 -6.59 -10.84
C VAL A 203 -13.71 -5.69 -9.65
N ALA A 204 -12.71 -4.98 -9.13
CA ALA A 204 -12.90 -4.09 -7.99
C ALA A 204 -13.88 -2.95 -8.32
N THR A 205 -13.76 -2.32 -9.49
CA THR A 205 -14.67 -1.25 -9.93
C THR A 205 -16.07 -1.75 -10.29
N TRP A 206 -16.21 -3.02 -10.73
CA TRP A 206 -17.51 -3.65 -10.91
C TRP A 206 -18.24 -3.86 -9.58
N LEU A 207 -17.52 -4.31 -8.55
CA LEU A 207 -18.09 -4.56 -7.22
C LEU A 207 -18.30 -3.29 -6.39
N HIS A 208 -17.78 -2.17 -6.85
CA HIS A 208 -17.72 -0.90 -6.12
C HIS A 208 -18.35 0.21 -6.97
N PRO A 209 -19.61 0.61 -6.69
CA PRO A 209 -20.29 1.63 -7.47
C PRO A 209 -19.51 2.94 -7.53
N MET A 210 -19.23 3.43 -8.73
CA MET A 210 -18.55 4.69 -8.97
C MET A 210 -19.43 5.61 -9.83
N PRO A 211 -19.48 6.91 -9.56
CA PRO A 211 -20.27 7.85 -10.36
C PRO A 211 -19.70 8.05 -11.77
N VAL A 212 -18.39 7.80 -11.94
CA VAL A 212 -17.69 7.85 -13.23
C VAL A 212 -16.69 6.71 -13.27
N GLY A 213 -16.69 5.92 -14.32
CA GLY A 213 -15.76 4.79 -14.46
C GLY A 213 -16.08 3.95 -15.70
N VAL A 214 -15.26 2.94 -15.92
CA VAL A 214 -15.38 2.07 -17.11
C VAL A 214 -16.80 1.52 -17.26
N TRP A 215 -17.44 1.12 -16.17
CA TRP A 215 -18.76 0.49 -16.18
C TRP A 215 -19.92 1.46 -16.43
N THR A 216 -19.76 2.75 -16.12
CA THR A 216 -20.77 3.76 -16.47
C THR A 216 -20.84 4.07 -17.96
N TRP A 217 -19.84 3.61 -18.75
CA TRP A 217 -19.81 3.76 -20.21
C TRP A 217 -20.40 2.55 -20.94
N ILE A 218 -20.56 1.42 -20.25
CA ILE A 218 -21.00 0.14 -20.83
C ILE A 218 -22.43 -0.24 -20.39
N GLY A 219 -22.92 0.33 -19.27
CA GLY A 219 -24.27 0.12 -18.72
C GLY A 219 -25.16 1.34 -18.80
#